data_6bcc7997ed58157c2f8d0bd06f882134
#
_entry.id   6bcc7997ed58157c2f8d0bd06f882134
#
_cell.length_a   1.000
_cell.length_b   1.000
_cell.length_c   1.000
_cell.angle_alpha   90.00
_cell.angle_beta   90.00
_cell.angle_gamma   90.00
#
_symmetry.space_group_name_H-M   'P 1'
#
loop_
_entity.id
_entity.type
_entity.pdbx_description
1 polymer ?
#
loop_
_entity_poly.entity_id
_entity_poly.type
_entity_poly.pdbx_seq_one_letter_code
_entity_poly.pdbx_strand_id
1 'polypeptide(L)'
;PVVFMDEVFDRKYIQRKFENMRYLSEAGRTIRKGIDSLFMNLLDETRFFVLDQESSYDENVDRMARALTNQGELDAGFAQRVREREKYSTMVLDQNIAFPHTKNMLSKLTLAMGVFPDMLKDDKYGNIRIIILLGIPESMEDDTVLVRLYDDILSIGKKPDVIPKIQKMESYRE
;
A
#
# COMPACT_ATOMS: atom_id res chain seq x y z
N PRO A 1 -11.99 21.22 -0.45
CA PRO A 1 -10.64 21.47 0.02
C PRO A 1 -10.00 20.11 0.29
N VAL A 2 -9.01 19.77 -0.53
CA VAL A 2 -8.17 18.60 -0.32
C VAL A 2 -7.41 18.90 0.97
N VAL A 3 -7.80 18.26 2.05
CA VAL A 3 -7.00 18.28 3.28
C VAL A 3 -5.73 17.51 2.94
N PHE A 4 -4.64 18.23 2.85
CA PHE A 4 -3.34 17.65 2.55
C PHE A 4 -3.03 16.56 3.57
N MET A 5 -2.73 15.38 3.08
CA MET A 5 -2.49 14.17 3.89
C MET A 5 -1.27 14.27 4.80
N ASP A 6 -0.46 15.33 4.69
CA ASP A 6 0.74 15.52 5.51
C ASP A 6 0.45 15.79 6.99
N GLU A 7 -0.75 16.26 7.34
CA GLU A 7 -1.13 16.54 8.72
C GLU A 7 -2.04 15.49 9.37
N VAL A 8 -2.47 14.45 8.64
CA VAL A 8 -3.65 13.70 9.03
C VAL A 8 -3.47 12.18 9.04
N PHE A 9 -2.29 11.66 8.80
CA PHE A 9 -2.02 10.25 9.01
C PHE A 9 -1.65 9.90 10.47
N ASP A 10 -2.43 10.42 11.41
CA ASP A 10 -2.54 9.79 12.71
C ASP A 10 -3.38 8.52 12.56
N ARG A 11 -2.83 7.38 13.01
CA ARG A 11 -3.50 6.07 13.06
C ARG A 11 -4.93 6.16 13.62
N LYS A 12 -5.16 7.05 14.60
CA LYS A 12 -6.49 7.30 15.21
C LYS A 12 -7.42 8.06 14.27
N TYR A 13 -6.92 8.95 13.44
CA TYR A 13 -7.76 9.70 12.49
C TYR A 13 -8.20 8.82 11.33
N ILE A 14 -7.30 8.02 10.78
CA ILE A 14 -7.62 7.01 9.77
C ILE A 14 -8.67 6.07 10.34
N GLN A 15 -8.46 5.54 11.55
CA GLN A 15 -9.37 4.61 12.20
C GLN A 15 -10.76 5.24 12.43
N ARG A 16 -10.87 6.50 12.87
CA ARG A 16 -12.14 7.23 13.03
C ARG A 16 -12.83 7.52 11.70
N LYS A 17 -12.07 7.92 10.67
CA LYS A 17 -12.63 8.13 9.33
C LYS A 17 -13.17 6.82 8.76
N PHE A 18 -12.46 5.71 8.96
CA PHE A 18 -12.90 4.37 8.57
C PHE A 18 -14.12 3.89 9.36
N GLU A 19 -14.20 4.15 10.65
CA GLU A 19 -15.38 3.80 11.46
C GLU A 19 -16.61 4.58 11.02
N ASN A 20 -16.51 5.88 10.76
CA ASN A 20 -17.61 6.69 10.21
C ASN A 20 -18.02 6.28 8.79
N MET A 21 -17.07 5.84 7.98
CA MET A 21 -17.35 5.37 6.61
C MET A 21 -17.88 3.94 6.58
N ARG A 22 -17.56 3.11 7.57
CA ARG A 22 -18.19 1.80 7.77
C ARG A 22 -19.70 1.93 7.90
N TYR A 23 -20.19 2.95 8.60
CA TYR A 23 -21.61 3.25 8.73
C TYR A 23 -22.28 3.57 7.39
N LEU A 24 -21.56 4.28 6.50
CA LEU A 24 -22.07 4.60 5.14
C LEU A 24 -21.92 3.41 4.18
N SER A 25 -20.98 2.50 4.42
CA SER A 25 -20.72 1.35 3.55
C SER A 25 -21.62 0.13 3.85
N GLU A 26 -22.20 0.02 5.03
CA GLU A 26 -23.16 -1.05 5.34
C GLU A 26 -24.42 -0.95 4.49
N ALA A 27 -24.86 0.25 4.15
CA ALA A 27 -25.94 0.48 3.18
C ALA A 27 -25.53 0.10 1.74
N GLY A 28 -24.25 0.13 1.41
CA GLY A 28 -23.71 -0.21 0.08
C GLY A 28 -23.29 -1.67 -0.09
N ARG A 29 -23.26 -2.50 0.98
CA ARG A 29 -22.82 -3.90 0.93
C ARG A 29 -23.69 -4.82 0.11
N THR A 30 -24.97 -4.49 -0.05
CA THR A 30 -25.93 -5.27 -0.85
C THR A 30 -25.65 -5.17 -2.35
N ILE A 31 -24.91 -4.14 -2.79
CA ILE A 31 -24.59 -3.91 -4.21
C ILE A 31 -23.24 -4.56 -4.60
N ARG A 32 -22.42 -5.02 -3.64
CA ARG A 32 -21.01 -5.42 -3.84
C ARG A 32 -20.77 -6.89 -4.21
N LYS A 33 -21.76 -7.68 -4.57
CA LYS A 33 -21.54 -9.05 -5.07
C LYS A 33 -21.14 -9.07 -6.56
N GLY A 34 -20.18 -8.28 -6.99
CA GLY A 34 -19.74 -8.29 -8.38
C GLY A 34 -18.79 -7.18 -8.79
N ILE A 35 -18.31 -6.38 -7.85
CA ILE A 35 -17.29 -5.38 -8.15
C ILE A 35 -15.93 -5.98 -7.80
N ASP A 36 -15.10 -6.20 -8.81
CA ASP A 36 -13.70 -6.55 -8.64
C ASP A 36 -13.04 -5.57 -7.67
N SER A 37 -12.21 -6.10 -6.77
CA SER A 37 -11.45 -5.29 -5.82
C SER A 37 -10.67 -4.22 -6.58
N LEU A 38 -10.77 -2.96 -6.18
CA LEU A 38 -10.01 -1.88 -6.78
C LEU A 38 -8.50 -2.14 -6.66
N PHE A 39 -8.09 -2.75 -5.55
CA PHE A 39 -6.73 -3.19 -5.31
C PHE A 39 -6.24 -4.12 -6.42
N MET A 40 -7.00 -5.16 -6.77
CA MET A 40 -6.64 -6.11 -7.83
C MET A 40 -6.61 -5.45 -9.21
N ASN A 41 -7.47 -4.47 -9.47
CA ASN A 41 -7.51 -3.76 -10.75
C ASN A 41 -6.30 -2.84 -10.98
N LEU A 42 -5.61 -2.43 -9.91
CA LEU A 42 -4.43 -1.59 -9.97
C LEU A 42 -3.12 -2.39 -10.02
N LEU A 43 -3.16 -3.69 -9.76
CA LEU A 43 -2.01 -4.59 -9.84
C LEU A 43 -1.94 -5.28 -11.21
N ASP A 44 -0.73 -5.47 -11.68
CA ASP A 44 -0.38 -6.26 -12.84
C ASP A 44 1.02 -6.89 -12.67
N GLU A 45 1.49 -7.64 -13.66
CA GLU A 45 2.81 -8.28 -13.62
C GLU A 45 3.97 -7.29 -13.41
N THR A 46 3.84 -6.06 -13.90
CA THR A 46 4.89 -5.04 -13.81
C THR A 46 4.97 -4.38 -12.44
N ARG A 47 3.94 -4.58 -11.62
CA ARG A 47 3.75 -4.00 -10.28
C ARG A 47 3.78 -5.04 -9.16
N PHE A 48 4.11 -6.29 -9.50
CA PHE A 48 4.34 -7.37 -8.54
C PHE A 48 5.83 -7.70 -8.46
N PHE A 49 6.39 -7.76 -7.25
CA PHE A 49 7.81 -7.95 -7.00
C PHE A 49 8.03 -9.10 -6.03
N VAL A 50 8.93 -10.01 -6.37
CA VAL A 50 9.53 -10.92 -5.39
C VAL A 50 10.75 -10.23 -4.84
N LEU A 51 10.75 -9.97 -3.53
CA LEU A 51 11.73 -9.16 -2.83
C LEU A 51 12.84 -10.00 -2.21
N ASP A 52 13.96 -9.35 -1.96
CA ASP A 52 15.14 -9.95 -1.39
C ASP A 52 15.19 -9.72 0.12
N GLN A 53 15.13 -10.80 0.89
CA GLN A 53 15.20 -10.76 2.35
C GLN A 53 16.60 -10.50 2.91
N GLU A 54 17.65 -10.61 2.09
CA GLU A 54 19.03 -10.26 2.48
C GLU A 54 19.27 -8.75 2.39
N SER A 55 18.42 -8.02 1.68
CA SER A 55 18.42 -6.57 1.58
C SER A 55 17.51 -5.97 2.66
N SER A 56 17.85 -4.77 3.15
CA SER A 56 17.02 -4.04 4.11
C SER A 56 15.66 -3.65 3.54
N TYR A 57 14.74 -3.26 4.43
CA TYR A 57 13.45 -2.71 4.02
C TYR A 57 13.60 -1.49 3.08
N ASP A 58 14.45 -0.55 3.47
CA ASP A 58 14.68 0.68 2.69
C ASP A 58 15.22 0.36 1.28
N GLU A 59 16.14 -0.60 1.14
CA GLU A 59 16.68 -1.04 -0.15
C GLU A 59 15.61 -1.70 -1.03
N ASN A 60 14.75 -2.52 -0.45
CA ASN A 60 13.64 -3.14 -1.18
C ASN A 60 12.60 -2.10 -1.65
N VAL A 61 12.25 -1.12 -0.81
CA VAL A 61 11.38 0.01 -1.21
C VAL A 61 12.02 0.83 -2.34
N ASP A 62 13.33 1.13 -2.24
CA ASP A 62 14.08 1.81 -3.29
C ASP A 62 14.09 1.03 -4.61
N ARG A 63 14.25 -0.29 -4.55
CA ARG A 63 14.20 -1.18 -5.73
C ARG A 63 12.84 -1.13 -6.41
N MET A 64 11.75 -1.26 -5.64
CA MET A 64 10.39 -1.15 -6.16
C MET A 64 10.13 0.23 -6.79
N ALA A 65 10.44 1.30 -6.05
CA ALA A 65 10.23 2.66 -6.52
C ALA A 65 11.04 2.96 -7.78
N ARG A 66 12.29 2.51 -7.87
CA ARG A 66 13.15 2.68 -9.06
C ARG A 66 12.57 1.95 -10.27
N ALA A 67 12.10 0.72 -10.11
CA ALA A 67 11.47 -0.02 -11.19
C ALA A 67 10.24 0.70 -11.73
N LEU A 68 9.37 1.21 -10.83
CA LEU A 68 8.18 1.96 -11.18
C LEU A 68 8.51 3.34 -11.78
N THR A 69 9.59 3.99 -11.34
CA THR A 69 10.07 5.25 -11.94
C THR A 69 10.54 5.01 -13.38
N ASN A 70 11.27 3.93 -13.64
CA ASN A 70 11.71 3.57 -14.99
C ASN A 70 10.54 3.26 -15.94
N GLN A 71 9.41 2.82 -15.40
CA GLN A 71 8.16 2.58 -16.14
C GLN A 71 7.33 3.88 -16.32
N GLY A 72 7.74 5.00 -15.74
CA GLY A 72 6.99 6.25 -15.75
C GLY A 72 5.73 6.22 -14.87
N GLU A 73 5.71 5.38 -13.85
CA GLU A 73 4.60 5.23 -12.89
C GLU A 73 4.80 6.07 -11.62
N LEU A 74 6.05 6.25 -11.19
CA LEU A 74 6.42 7.10 -10.06
C LEU A 74 7.44 8.15 -10.47
N ASP A 75 7.43 9.29 -9.78
CA ASP A 75 8.49 10.29 -9.92
C ASP A 75 9.76 9.88 -9.14
N ALA A 76 10.92 10.41 -9.55
CA ALA A 76 12.23 10.04 -9.01
C ALA A 76 12.41 10.40 -7.52
N GLY A 77 11.63 11.32 -6.96
CA GLY A 77 11.70 11.72 -5.55
C GLY A 77 10.82 10.89 -4.62
N PHE A 78 10.05 9.95 -5.15
CA PHE A 78 9.06 9.19 -4.38
C PHE A 78 9.67 8.44 -3.19
N ALA A 79 10.71 7.64 -3.41
CA ALA A 79 11.34 6.84 -2.36
C ALA A 79 11.93 7.71 -1.23
N GLN A 80 12.50 8.87 -1.58
CA GLN A 80 13.01 9.80 -0.57
C GLN A 80 11.88 10.34 0.31
N ARG A 81 10.74 10.73 -0.28
CA ARG A 81 9.58 11.20 0.49
C ARG A 81 9.00 10.12 1.39
N VAL A 82 8.98 8.85 0.95
CA VAL A 82 8.61 7.72 1.82
C VAL A 82 9.53 7.66 3.04
N ARG A 83 10.85 7.66 2.85
CA ARG A 83 11.81 7.61 3.96
C ARG A 83 11.68 8.79 4.92
N GLU A 84 11.47 10.00 4.41
CA GLU A 84 11.28 11.18 5.24
C GLU A 84 10.04 11.06 6.12
N ARG A 85 8.96 10.53 5.56
CA ARG A 85 7.71 10.32 6.29
C ARG A 85 7.83 9.23 7.35
N GLU A 86 8.51 8.14 7.06
CA GLU A 86 8.71 7.02 7.97
C GLU A 86 9.63 7.34 9.17
N LYS A 87 10.35 8.49 9.13
CA LYS A 87 11.07 9.00 10.31
C LYS A 87 10.13 9.39 11.46
N TYR A 88 8.89 9.75 11.14
CA TYR A 88 7.91 10.23 12.11
C TYR A 88 6.88 9.19 12.53
N SER A 89 6.63 8.19 11.69
CA SER A 89 5.66 7.13 11.97
C SER A 89 5.96 5.90 11.12
N THR A 90 6.05 4.74 11.77
CA THR A 90 6.14 3.47 11.04
C THR A 90 4.86 3.22 10.24
N MET A 91 5.02 2.73 9.03
CA MET A 91 3.91 2.35 8.15
C MET A 91 3.71 0.83 8.10
N VAL A 92 4.10 0.12 9.15
CA VAL A 92 3.85 -1.31 9.28
C VAL A 92 2.49 -1.50 9.93
N LEU A 93 1.61 -2.21 9.22
CA LEU A 93 0.26 -2.58 9.63
C LEU A 93 0.27 -3.95 10.33
N ASP A 94 -0.90 -4.37 10.80
CA ASP A 94 -1.11 -5.71 11.32
C ASP A 94 -0.72 -6.78 10.28
N GLN A 95 -0.39 -7.99 10.71
CA GLN A 95 0.04 -9.12 9.87
C GLN A 95 1.37 -8.91 9.14
N ASN A 96 2.22 -8.00 9.63
CA ASN A 96 3.54 -7.71 9.06
C ASN A 96 3.47 -7.20 7.60
N ILE A 97 2.47 -6.37 7.32
CA ILE A 97 2.32 -5.65 6.05
C ILE A 97 2.93 -4.28 6.22
N ALA A 98 3.96 -3.95 5.44
CA ALA A 98 4.44 -2.59 5.31
C ALA A 98 3.65 -1.85 4.23
N PHE A 99 3.27 -0.60 4.52
CA PHE A 99 2.46 0.21 3.63
C PHE A 99 3.10 1.57 3.36
N PRO A 100 4.26 1.61 2.67
CA PRO A 100 4.89 2.87 2.28
C PRO A 100 4.00 3.61 1.26
N HIS A 101 3.60 4.83 1.60
CA HIS A 101 2.76 5.64 0.74
C HIS A 101 3.10 7.11 0.88
N THR A 102 3.05 7.83 -0.24
CA THR A 102 3.25 9.27 -0.31
C THR A 102 2.71 9.82 -1.62
N LYS A 103 2.82 11.13 -1.82
CA LYS A 103 2.44 11.80 -3.07
C LYS A 103 3.29 11.28 -4.23
N ASN A 104 2.63 11.10 -5.37
CA ASN A 104 3.26 10.88 -6.68
C ASN A 104 3.08 12.12 -7.53
N MET A 105 4.19 12.79 -7.84
CA MET A 105 4.18 14.06 -8.58
C MET A 105 3.80 13.90 -10.05
N LEU A 106 3.70 12.65 -10.55
CA LEU A 106 3.25 12.36 -11.92
C LEU A 106 1.71 12.34 -12.07
N SER A 107 0.95 12.74 -11.05
CA SER A 107 -0.52 12.72 -11.07
C SER A 107 -1.12 11.35 -11.43
N LYS A 108 -0.43 10.26 -11.07
CA LYS A 108 -0.87 8.89 -11.26
C LYS A 108 -1.13 8.21 -9.91
N LEU A 109 -2.23 7.49 -9.81
CA LEU A 109 -2.46 6.53 -8.72
C LEU A 109 -1.71 5.24 -9.06
N THR A 110 -0.68 4.95 -8.30
CA THR A 110 0.21 3.80 -8.55
C THR A 110 0.21 2.89 -7.33
N LEU A 111 -0.17 1.64 -7.52
CA LEU A 111 -0.14 0.60 -6.50
C LEU A 111 0.84 -0.49 -6.96
N ALA A 112 1.68 -0.95 -6.05
CA ALA A 112 2.55 -2.09 -6.28
C ALA A 112 2.61 -2.99 -5.04
N MET A 113 2.85 -4.27 -5.25
CA MET A 113 3.01 -5.26 -4.19
C MET A 113 4.39 -5.91 -4.29
N GLY A 114 5.07 -6.00 -3.16
CA GLY A 114 6.28 -6.78 -3.01
C GLY A 114 6.07 -7.87 -1.96
N VAL A 115 6.51 -9.09 -2.25
CA VAL A 115 6.41 -10.22 -1.33
C VAL A 115 7.79 -10.72 -0.94
N PHE A 116 7.97 -11.09 0.31
CA PHE A 116 9.17 -11.76 0.80
C PHE A 116 8.87 -13.25 0.93
N PRO A 117 9.50 -14.15 0.16
CA PRO A 117 9.31 -15.61 0.28
C PRO A 117 9.54 -16.10 1.71
N ASP A 118 10.60 -15.61 2.35
CA ASP A 118 10.82 -15.68 3.78
C ASP A 118 10.65 -14.30 4.40
N MET A 119 10.13 -14.23 5.62
CA MET A 119 9.84 -12.98 6.29
C MET A 119 11.12 -12.15 6.51
N LEU A 120 11.14 -10.92 5.99
CA LEU A 120 12.21 -9.97 6.28
C LEU A 120 12.20 -9.67 7.78
N LYS A 121 13.37 -9.70 8.40
CA LYS A 121 13.62 -9.25 9.78
C LYS A 121 14.42 -7.98 9.71
N ASP A 122 13.77 -6.84 9.84
CA ASP A 122 14.40 -5.54 9.80
C ASP A 122 14.53 -4.96 11.20
N ASP A 123 15.72 -4.47 11.54
CA ASP A 123 16.01 -3.97 12.89
C ASP A 123 15.21 -2.71 13.24
N LYS A 124 14.85 -1.91 12.25
CA LYS A 124 14.13 -0.65 12.41
C LYS A 124 12.62 -0.82 12.31
N TYR A 125 12.17 -1.63 11.35
CA TYR A 125 10.75 -1.78 11.00
C TYR A 125 10.12 -3.08 11.51
N GLY A 126 10.93 -3.99 12.05
CA GLY A 126 10.49 -5.27 12.55
C GLY A 126 10.25 -6.30 11.44
N ASN A 127 9.36 -7.23 11.69
CA ASN A 127 9.09 -8.32 10.76
C ASN A 127 8.16 -7.87 9.63
N ILE A 128 8.54 -8.11 8.37
CA ILE A 128 7.76 -7.72 7.19
C ILE A 128 7.60 -8.93 6.25
N ARG A 129 6.37 -9.20 5.83
CA ARG A 129 6.02 -10.25 4.87
C ARG A 129 5.71 -9.69 3.49
N ILE A 130 5.05 -8.54 3.45
CA ILE A 130 4.56 -7.93 2.22
C ILE A 130 4.78 -6.43 2.32
N ILE A 131 5.18 -5.82 1.21
CA ILE A 131 5.18 -4.37 1.03
C ILE A 131 4.05 -4.04 0.05
N ILE A 132 3.15 -3.15 0.46
CA ILE A 132 2.17 -2.53 -0.43
C ILE A 132 2.56 -1.08 -0.59
N LEU A 133 3.09 -0.73 -1.76
CA LEU A 133 3.56 0.61 -2.07
C LEU A 133 2.47 1.38 -2.81
N LEU A 134 2.15 2.60 -2.34
CA LEU A 134 1.10 3.43 -2.93
C LEU A 134 1.61 4.83 -3.24
N GLY A 135 1.63 5.18 -4.51
CA GLY A 135 1.82 6.54 -5.02
C GLY A 135 0.47 7.22 -5.22
N ILE A 136 0.24 8.33 -4.51
CA ILE A 136 -1.03 9.05 -4.52
C ILE A 136 -0.88 10.30 -5.39
N PRO A 137 -1.75 10.53 -6.41
CA PRO A 137 -1.71 11.75 -7.20
C PRO A 137 -1.74 13.00 -6.33
N GLU A 138 -1.01 14.02 -6.73
CA GLU A 138 -0.99 15.30 -6.00
C GLU A 138 -2.38 15.95 -5.93
N SER A 139 -3.16 15.80 -6.99
CA SER A 139 -4.56 16.22 -7.04
C SER A 139 -5.45 15.02 -7.33
N MET A 140 -6.34 14.67 -6.42
CA MET A 140 -7.44 13.71 -6.64
C MET A 140 -8.76 14.44 -6.46
N GLU A 141 -9.62 14.33 -7.47
CA GLU A 141 -10.96 14.90 -7.41
C GLU A 141 -11.91 14.08 -6.53
N ASP A 142 -11.65 12.79 -6.39
CA ASP A 142 -12.49 11.85 -5.66
C ASP A 142 -11.71 11.04 -4.62
N ASP A 143 -11.81 11.45 -3.37
CA ASP A 143 -11.20 10.76 -2.22
C ASP A 143 -11.80 9.37 -1.97
N THR A 144 -12.97 9.04 -2.55
CA THR A 144 -13.63 7.73 -2.35
C THR A 144 -12.81 6.58 -2.91
N VAL A 145 -12.03 6.82 -3.96
CA VAL A 145 -11.10 5.84 -4.55
C VAL A 145 -10.03 5.43 -3.54
N LEU A 146 -9.40 6.40 -2.89
CA LEU A 146 -8.39 6.13 -1.86
C LEU A 146 -8.98 5.36 -0.69
N VAL A 147 -10.15 5.74 -0.25
CA VAL A 147 -10.82 5.06 0.86
C VAL A 147 -11.11 3.61 0.54
N ARG A 148 -11.62 3.31 -0.64
CA ARG A 148 -11.84 1.92 -1.08
C ARG A 148 -10.56 1.13 -1.11
N LEU A 149 -9.48 1.74 -1.60
CA LEU A 149 -8.18 1.10 -1.67
C LEU A 149 -7.63 0.78 -0.27
N TYR A 150 -7.75 1.71 0.67
CA TYR A 150 -7.39 1.47 2.08
C TYR A 150 -8.24 0.35 2.70
N ASP A 151 -9.55 0.34 2.46
CA ASP A 151 -10.45 -0.72 2.93
C ASP A 151 -10.02 -2.09 2.38
N ASP A 152 -9.66 -2.17 1.11
CA ASP A 152 -9.17 -3.38 0.48
C ASP A 152 -7.87 -3.87 1.14
N ILE A 153 -6.89 -2.97 1.33
CA ILE A 153 -5.60 -3.29 1.97
C ILE A 153 -5.81 -3.77 3.41
N LEU A 154 -6.60 -3.06 4.20
CA LEU A 154 -6.90 -3.46 5.57
C LEU A 154 -7.69 -4.77 5.65
N SER A 155 -8.53 -5.04 4.65
CA SER A 155 -9.30 -6.29 4.58
C SER A 155 -8.42 -7.49 4.28
N ILE A 156 -7.37 -7.32 3.49
CA ILE A 156 -6.33 -8.35 3.27
C ILE A 156 -5.65 -8.68 4.60
N GLY A 157 -5.23 -7.66 5.35
CA GLY A 157 -4.58 -7.84 6.66
C GLY A 157 -5.45 -8.52 7.71
N LYS A 158 -6.78 -8.48 7.58
CA LYS A 158 -7.71 -9.16 8.51
C LYS A 158 -7.90 -10.64 8.22
N LYS A 159 -7.35 -11.16 7.11
CA LYS A 159 -7.48 -12.57 6.70
C LYS A 159 -6.18 -13.31 6.96
N PRO A 160 -6.00 -13.98 8.12
CA PRO A 160 -4.73 -14.58 8.52
C PRO A 160 -4.22 -15.64 7.53
N ASP A 161 -5.13 -16.30 6.81
CA ASP A 161 -4.77 -17.36 5.85
C ASP A 161 -4.36 -16.82 4.47
N VAL A 162 -4.65 -15.56 4.17
CA VAL A 162 -4.38 -14.96 2.85
C VAL A 162 -2.93 -14.51 2.75
N ILE A 163 -2.40 -13.85 3.77
CA ILE A 163 -1.04 -13.32 3.77
C ILE A 163 0.03 -14.41 3.53
N PRO A 164 0.00 -15.58 4.22
CA PRO A 164 0.96 -16.65 3.95
C PRO A 164 0.88 -17.22 2.53
N LYS A 165 -0.30 -17.17 1.90
CA LYS A 165 -0.46 -17.61 0.51
C LYS A 165 0.14 -16.60 -0.46
N ILE A 166 -0.18 -15.30 -0.28
CA ILE A 166 0.40 -14.22 -1.09
C ILE A 166 1.93 -14.21 -0.96
N GLN A 167 2.47 -14.41 0.24
CA GLN A 167 3.90 -14.44 0.50
C GLN A 167 4.65 -15.50 -0.32
N LYS A 168 3.99 -16.63 -0.62
CA LYS A 168 4.58 -17.73 -1.38
C LYS A 168 4.43 -17.60 -2.88
N MET A 169 3.76 -16.57 -3.37
CA MET A 169 3.62 -16.33 -4.81
C MET A 169 4.97 -15.98 -5.43
N GLU A 170 5.35 -16.67 -6.48
CA GLU A 170 6.56 -16.41 -7.25
C GLU A 170 6.27 -15.48 -8.44
N SER A 171 5.00 -15.30 -8.76
CA SER A 171 4.55 -14.44 -9.85
C SER A 171 3.15 -13.88 -9.60
N TYR A 172 2.81 -12.83 -10.30
CA TYR A 172 1.47 -12.22 -10.27
C TYR A 172 0.33 -13.16 -10.72
N ARG A 173 0.65 -14.18 -11.51
CA ARG A 173 -0.35 -15.09 -12.12
C ARG A 173 -0.81 -16.22 -11.19
N GLU A 174 -0.15 -16.41 -10.06
CA GLU A 174 -0.53 -17.38 -9.03
C GLU A 174 -1.60 -16.84 -8.10
#